data_68f23243859f3a109e8459f9114a069c
#
_entry.id   68f23243859f3a109e8459f9114a069c
#
_cell.length_a   1.000
_cell.length_b   1.000
_cell.length_c   1.000
_cell.angle_alpha   90.00
_cell.angle_beta   90.00
_cell.angle_gamma   90.00
#
_symmetry.space_group_name_H-M   'P 1'
#
loop_
_entity.id
_entity.type
_entity.pdbx_description
1 polymer ?
#
loop_
_entity_poly.entity_id
_entity_poly.type
_entity_poly.pdbx_seq_one_letter_code
_entity_poly.pdbx_strand_id
1 'polypeptide(L)'
;MQDYDLLMLENLTYLEEDNTVSGIQFYKNNNEKAKYKPLGKCDTVKEFLSQFGSKELAELDKGKSEQQEWAARIRYMKDNEELCSLKIKKNDNSIHCLVFEDPNDSQHAIVAFKGTTGPEEWVDNVEGLNRSDTDAQVNAKNFVNGLNYDSITVVGHSKGGNKAMYVAVTCDKVDKCVSYDGQGFSQEFIDKYSIEIQNNARKITNYSLKNDYVHILMFPVPGATQIYMEPGNRVNKPGGAHYPIGPFTVKEKDGKYYIDTKNGVIKKSKTEEPEMTMLHNFTTFFMNNASKQERDKVVVFLTGLMPLIFPGEGKSMDINQIVEYLRTNREGAIKIVAYLLKYIKDNGLGVDEFIQIACSIMGITDGQLMLFSILAKLFGIPVDNIKDIIKFVIDQVTDGKEDLIIQFLIGKFGGDYASEISSWWRGIENEYNNIKVTAGSENYKVAIRNYSIDNYNRIMSVIANFENNSFPNVSAWSQYSGESWYTKLLIASVIKCINGYKNKLSSINSECRTRVNSTFNNIEKVDSRYGKKIDTIVSDARTLRFQILN
;
A
#
# COMPACT_ATOMS: atom_id res chain seq x y z
N MET A 1 -2.28 -10.17 -21.15
CA MET A 1 -2.59 -10.54 -19.75
C MET A 1 -3.23 -9.37 -19.03
N GLN A 2 -4.35 -9.57 -18.34
CA GLN A 2 -5.04 -8.54 -17.56
C GLN A 2 -4.38 -8.35 -16.19
N ASP A 3 -4.59 -7.20 -15.55
CA ASP A 3 -3.99 -6.95 -14.23
C ASP A 3 -4.42 -7.99 -13.17
N TYR A 4 -5.67 -8.43 -13.19
CA TYR A 4 -6.14 -9.47 -12.28
C TYR A 4 -5.53 -10.87 -12.56
N ASP A 5 -5.05 -11.14 -13.77
CA ASP A 5 -4.27 -12.35 -14.07
C ASP A 5 -2.90 -12.28 -13.40
N LEU A 6 -2.29 -11.09 -13.33
CA LEU A 6 -1.06 -10.87 -12.58
C LEU A 6 -1.26 -11.13 -11.08
N LEU A 7 -2.42 -10.75 -10.52
CA LEU A 7 -2.75 -11.10 -9.12
C LEU A 7 -2.91 -12.62 -8.94
N MET A 8 -3.43 -13.34 -9.94
CA MET A 8 -3.47 -14.81 -9.88
C MET A 8 -2.07 -15.42 -9.82
N LEU A 9 -1.11 -14.87 -10.57
CA LEU A 9 0.29 -15.30 -10.50
C LEU A 9 0.93 -14.98 -9.14
N GLU A 10 0.63 -13.80 -8.60
CA GLU A 10 1.08 -13.44 -7.26
C GLU A 10 0.51 -14.39 -6.22
N ASN A 11 -0.76 -14.71 -6.29
CA ASN A 11 -1.39 -15.66 -5.39
C ASN A 11 -0.70 -17.05 -5.39
N LEU A 12 -0.13 -17.48 -6.52
CA LEU A 12 0.62 -18.74 -6.58
C LEU A 12 1.84 -18.74 -5.64
N THR A 13 2.40 -17.59 -5.31
CA THR A 13 3.52 -17.47 -4.37
C THR A 13 3.16 -17.99 -2.97
N TYR A 14 1.87 -17.95 -2.59
CA TYR A 14 1.39 -18.47 -1.29
C TYR A 14 1.20 -20.00 -1.27
N LEU A 15 1.26 -20.65 -2.43
CA LEU A 15 1.12 -22.11 -2.50
C LEU A 15 2.44 -22.85 -2.34
N GLU A 16 3.57 -22.16 -2.32
CA GLU A 16 4.85 -22.84 -2.34
C GLU A 16 5.36 -23.29 -0.99
N GLU A 17 5.20 -22.48 0.05
CA GLU A 17 5.84 -22.69 1.34
C GLU A 17 4.86 -22.81 2.51
N ASP A 18 3.66 -22.28 2.39
CA ASP A 18 2.77 -22.09 3.52
C ASP A 18 1.41 -22.74 3.36
N ASN A 19 1.17 -23.73 4.22
CA ASN A 19 -0.13 -24.40 4.34
C ASN A 19 -1.18 -23.54 5.05
N THR A 20 -0.79 -22.46 5.73
CA THR A 20 -1.69 -21.70 6.61
C THR A 20 -2.65 -20.82 5.84
N VAL A 21 -2.19 -20.19 4.76
CA VAL A 21 -3.01 -19.28 3.93
C VAL A 21 -3.90 -20.03 2.95
N SER A 22 -3.41 -21.16 2.39
CA SER A 22 -4.13 -21.91 1.35
C SER A 22 -4.98 -23.05 1.90
N GLY A 23 -4.67 -23.57 3.09
CA GLY A 23 -5.22 -24.81 3.60
C GLY A 23 -4.88 -26.04 2.74
N ILE A 24 -3.98 -25.88 1.75
CA ILE A 24 -3.52 -26.96 0.86
C ILE A 24 -2.17 -27.46 1.38
N GLN A 25 -2.12 -28.71 1.83
CA GLN A 25 -0.88 -29.31 2.31
C GLN A 25 -0.04 -29.81 1.14
N PHE A 26 1.04 -29.08 0.80
CA PHE A 26 2.04 -29.52 -0.17
C PHE A 26 3.05 -30.51 0.44
N TYR A 27 3.34 -30.39 1.74
CA TYR A 27 4.23 -31.27 2.47
C TYR A 27 3.45 -31.94 3.63
N LYS A 28 3.56 -33.25 3.74
CA LYS A 28 3.27 -33.95 4.99
C LYS A 28 4.58 -34.08 5.79
N ASN A 29 4.47 -33.97 7.13
CA ASN A 29 5.60 -34.03 8.07
C ASN A 29 6.69 -35.03 7.64
N ASN A 30 7.89 -34.63 7.72
CA ASN A 30 9.24 -35.21 7.52
C ASN A 30 9.42 -36.66 6.98
N ASN A 31 8.40 -37.48 6.89
CA ASN A 31 8.49 -38.91 6.46
C ASN A 31 7.43 -39.36 5.43
N GLU A 32 6.53 -38.49 4.97
CA GLU A 32 5.56 -38.82 3.93
C GLU A 32 5.80 -38.03 2.65
N LYS A 33 5.70 -38.65 1.47
CA LYS A 33 5.77 -37.98 0.17
C LYS A 33 4.72 -36.90 0.09
N ALA A 34 5.15 -35.68 -0.27
CA ALA A 34 4.25 -34.57 -0.55
C ALA A 34 3.17 -35.01 -1.56
N LYS A 35 1.91 -34.64 -1.28
CA LYS A 35 0.78 -34.96 -2.18
C LYS A 35 0.92 -34.25 -3.53
N TYR A 36 1.48 -33.05 -3.50
CA TYR A 36 1.66 -32.19 -4.67
C TYR A 36 3.13 -31.80 -4.85
N LYS A 37 3.58 -31.70 -6.11
CA LYS A 37 4.88 -31.15 -6.48
C LYS A 37 4.84 -29.64 -6.24
N PRO A 38 5.80 -29.04 -5.51
CA PRO A 38 5.84 -27.61 -5.29
C PRO A 38 5.92 -26.81 -6.59
N LEU A 39 5.36 -25.61 -6.62
CA LEU A 39 5.31 -24.75 -7.81
C LEU A 39 6.70 -24.53 -8.40
N GLY A 40 7.70 -24.14 -7.61
CA GLY A 40 9.07 -23.89 -8.08
C GLY A 40 9.84 -25.13 -8.53
N LYS A 41 9.23 -26.33 -8.47
CA LYS A 41 9.75 -27.57 -9.06
C LYS A 41 9.04 -27.96 -10.36
N CYS A 42 8.05 -27.18 -10.79
CA CYS A 42 7.33 -27.37 -12.06
C CYS A 42 7.95 -26.49 -13.14
N ASP A 43 7.93 -26.95 -14.39
CA ASP A 43 8.46 -26.19 -15.52
C ASP A 43 7.47 -25.13 -16.02
N THR A 44 6.17 -25.38 -15.85
CA THR A 44 5.10 -24.46 -16.29
C THR A 44 3.98 -24.36 -15.27
N VAL A 45 3.22 -23.26 -15.34
CA VAL A 45 1.99 -23.09 -14.55
C VAL A 45 0.99 -24.22 -14.86
N LYS A 46 0.89 -24.66 -16.13
CA LYS A 46 0.03 -25.77 -16.55
C LYS A 46 0.41 -27.08 -15.84
N GLU A 47 1.71 -27.39 -15.77
CA GLU A 47 2.18 -28.59 -15.05
C GLU A 47 1.75 -28.57 -13.60
N PHE A 48 1.96 -27.43 -12.92
CA PHE A 48 1.55 -27.26 -11.53
C PHE A 48 0.03 -27.45 -11.37
N LEU A 49 -0.77 -26.75 -12.16
CA LEU A 49 -2.23 -26.80 -12.09
C LEU A 49 -2.80 -28.16 -12.48
N SER A 50 -2.10 -28.96 -13.31
CA SER A 50 -2.54 -30.30 -13.70
C SER A 50 -2.68 -31.27 -12.53
N GLN A 51 -1.99 -31.04 -11.44
CA GLN A 51 -2.06 -31.83 -10.21
C GLN A 51 -3.44 -31.73 -9.51
N PHE A 52 -4.21 -30.69 -9.81
CA PHE A 52 -5.55 -30.47 -9.27
C PHE A 52 -6.61 -30.97 -10.26
N GLY A 53 -6.81 -32.29 -10.29
CA GLY A 53 -7.87 -32.92 -11.09
C GLY A 53 -9.26 -32.74 -10.45
N SER A 54 -10.26 -33.40 -11.05
CA SER A 54 -11.65 -33.31 -10.55
C SER A 54 -11.82 -33.79 -9.13
N LYS A 55 -11.02 -34.78 -8.70
CA LYS A 55 -11.05 -35.34 -7.34
C LYS A 55 -10.48 -34.36 -6.33
N GLU A 56 -9.31 -33.80 -6.63
CA GLU A 56 -8.63 -32.83 -5.78
C GLU A 56 -9.45 -31.55 -5.62
N LEU A 57 -10.02 -31.03 -6.71
CA LEU A 57 -10.92 -29.88 -6.65
C LEU A 57 -12.18 -30.16 -5.85
N ALA A 58 -12.74 -31.39 -5.97
CA ALA A 58 -13.91 -31.78 -5.16
C ALA A 58 -13.59 -31.93 -3.65
N GLU A 59 -12.34 -32.26 -3.30
CA GLU A 59 -11.87 -32.24 -1.91
C GLU A 59 -11.76 -30.80 -1.38
N LEU A 60 -11.21 -29.90 -2.18
CA LEU A 60 -11.12 -28.46 -1.83
C LEU A 60 -12.50 -27.82 -1.69
N ASP A 61 -13.46 -28.17 -2.55
CA ASP A 61 -14.85 -27.65 -2.48
C ASP A 61 -15.57 -28.04 -1.17
N LYS A 62 -15.17 -29.15 -0.56
CA LYS A 62 -15.72 -29.62 0.73
C LYS A 62 -14.95 -29.09 1.94
N GLY A 63 -13.85 -28.40 1.71
CA GLY A 63 -12.98 -27.88 2.73
C GLY A 63 -13.48 -26.58 3.37
N LYS A 64 -12.58 -25.94 4.13
CA LYS A 64 -12.82 -24.59 4.69
C LYS A 64 -12.91 -23.54 3.58
N SER A 65 -13.36 -22.33 3.94
CA SER A 65 -13.56 -21.23 2.98
C SER A 65 -12.33 -20.94 2.13
N GLU A 66 -11.13 -20.95 2.73
CA GLU A 66 -9.88 -20.71 1.98
C GLU A 66 -9.63 -21.78 0.91
N GLN A 67 -9.92 -23.05 1.22
CA GLN A 67 -9.76 -24.15 0.26
C GLN A 67 -10.75 -24.04 -0.90
N GLN A 68 -12.00 -23.67 -0.62
CA GLN A 68 -13.02 -23.46 -1.65
C GLN A 68 -12.66 -22.29 -2.57
N GLU A 69 -12.09 -21.24 -2.00
CA GLU A 69 -11.59 -20.07 -2.74
C GLU A 69 -10.39 -20.42 -3.61
N TRP A 70 -9.49 -21.29 -3.12
CA TRP A 70 -8.42 -21.82 -3.95
C TRP A 70 -8.95 -22.68 -5.09
N ALA A 71 -9.97 -23.50 -4.86
CA ALA A 71 -10.61 -24.27 -5.92
C ALA A 71 -11.14 -23.37 -7.04
N ALA A 72 -11.76 -22.22 -6.67
CA ALA A 72 -12.25 -21.24 -7.64
C ALA A 72 -11.11 -20.62 -8.47
N ARG A 73 -9.99 -20.22 -7.84
CA ARG A 73 -8.82 -19.66 -8.52
C ARG A 73 -8.13 -20.67 -9.42
N ILE A 74 -7.94 -21.91 -8.95
CA ILE A 74 -7.35 -22.99 -9.74
C ILE A 74 -8.19 -23.27 -10.99
N ARG A 75 -9.53 -23.32 -10.87
CA ARG A 75 -10.42 -23.47 -12.04
C ARG A 75 -10.21 -22.32 -13.04
N TYR A 76 -10.25 -21.10 -12.55
CA TYR A 76 -10.03 -19.92 -13.39
C TYR A 76 -8.70 -20.00 -14.14
N MET A 77 -7.60 -20.26 -13.42
CA MET A 77 -6.27 -20.36 -14.04
C MET A 77 -6.18 -21.51 -15.04
N LYS A 78 -6.82 -22.67 -14.78
CA LYS A 78 -6.83 -23.80 -15.71
C LYS A 78 -7.57 -23.50 -17.01
N ASP A 79 -8.58 -22.64 -16.95
CA ASP A 79 -9.36 -22.21 -18.14
C ASP A 79 -8.69 -21.03 -18.87
N ASN A 80 -7.58 -20.48 -18.35
CA ASN A 80 -6.84 -19.37 -18.94
C ASN A 80 -5.54 -19.89 -19.60
N GLU A 81 -5.57 -20.00 -20.95
CA GLU A 81 -4.42 -20.52 -21.73
C GLU A 81 -3.17 -19.65 -21.58
N GLU A 82 -3.33 -18.32 -21.47
CA GLU A 82 -2.22 -17.39 -21.33
C GLU A 82 -1.48 -17.64 -20.02
N LEU A 83 -2.20 -17.78 -18.89
CA LEU A 83 -1.60 -18.14 -17.59
C LEU A 83 -0.96 -19.54 -17.61
N CYS A 84 -1.67 -20.52 -18.17
CA CYS A 84 -1.19 -21.90 -18.25
C CYS A 84 0.11 -22.04 -19.04
N SER A 85 0.31 -21.22 -20.09
CA SER A 85 1.47 -21.30 -20.97
C SER A 85 2.77 -20.80 -20.32
N LEU A 86 2.68 -19.99 -19.26
CA LEU A 86 3.85 -19.39 -18.63
C LEU A 86 4.81 -20.45 -18.08
N LYS A 87 6.10 -20.23 -18.35
CA LYS A 87 7.19 -21.03 -17.78
C LYS A 87 7.59 -20.48 -16.42
N ILE A 88 7.83 -21.37 -15.47
CA ILE A 88 8.35 -21.02 -14.14
C ILE A 88 9.88 -21.07 -14.24
N LYS A 89 10.53 -19.91 -14.16
CA LYS A 89 11.98 -19.78 -14.40
C LYS A 89 12.80 -19.78 -13.12
N LYS A 90 12.29 -19.17 -12.08
CA LYS A 90 13.00 -19.06 -10.82
C LYS A 90 12.02 -18.88 -9.66
N ASN A 91 12.34 -19.56 -8.58
CA ASN A 91 11.80 -19.31 -7.27
C ASN A 91 12.95 -18.84 -6.37
N ASP A 92 12.75 -17.73 -5.69
CA ASP A 92 13.74 -17.24 -4.72
C ASP A 92 13.06 -17.01 -3.36
N ASN A 93 13.24 -17.98 -2.47
CA ASN A 93 12.64 -17.97 -1.14
C ASN A 93 13.25 -16.90 -0.23
N SER A 94 14.47 -16.44 -0.50
CA SER A 94 15.11 -15.38 0.29
C SER A 94 14.49 -14.00 0.03
N ILE A 95 13.86 -13.83 -1.15
CA ILE A 95 13.20 -12.59 -1.58
C ILE A 95 11.68 -12.77 -1.60
N HIS A 96 11.23 -14.02 -1.44
CA HIS A 96 9.82 -14.43 -1.53
C HIS A 96 9.19 -13.99 -2.86
N CYS A 97 9.75 -14.47 -3.98
CA CYS A 97 9.25 -14.17 -5.30
C CYS A 97 9.32 -15.36 -6.27
N LEU A 98 8.47 -15.30 -7.28
CA LEU A 98 8.45 -16.20 -8.42
C LEU A 98 8.70 -15.42 -9.71
N VAL A 99 9.45 -16.02 -10.64
CA VAL A 99 9.70 -15.47 -11.97
C VAL A 99 9.04 -16.35 -13.01
N PHE A 100 8.19 -15.74 -13.82
CA PHE A 100 7.51 -16.36 -14.94
C PHE A 100 8.01 -15.76 -16.26
N GLU A 101 8.08 -16.58 -17.31
CA GLU A 101 8.45 -16.19 -18.68
C GLU A 101 7.33 -16.55 -19.63
N ASP A 102 6.95 -15.61 -20.49
CA ASP A 102 6.06 -15.89 -21.61
C ASP A 102 6.81 -16.75 -22.64
N PRO A 103 6.31 -17.94 -23.02
CA PRO A 103 6.96 -18.77 -24.02
C PRO A 103 7.07 -18.10 -25.39
N ASN A 104 6.26 -17.07 -25.67
CA ASN A 104 6.25 -16.32 -26.93
C ASN A 104 7.16 -15.07 -26.87
N ASP A 105 7.66 -14.68 -25.69
CA ASP A 105 8.56 -13.55 -25.51
C ASP A 105 9.62 -13.87 -24.43
N SER A 106 10.71 -14.46 -24.87
CA SER A 106 11.82 -14.85 -23.98
C SER A 106 12.63 -13.68 -23.42
N GLN A 107 12.38 -12.46 -23.86
CA GLN A 107 13.02 -11.24 -23.34
C GLN A 107 12.17 -10.52 -22.29
N HIS A 108 10.94 -10.99 -22.05
CA HIS A 108 10.05 -10.47 -21.05
C HIS A 108 9.82 -11.46 -19.90
N ALA A 109 9.89 -10.97 -18.68
CA ALA A 109 9.56 -11.73 -17.48
C ALA A 109 8.50 -11.05 -16.63
N ILE A 110 7.76 -11.86 -15.87
CA ILE A 110 6.88 -11.40 -14.81
C ILE A 110 7.49 -11.82 -13.48
N VAL A 111 7.72 -10.88 -12.59
CA VAL A 111 8.19 -11.12 -11.23
C VAL A 111 7.06 -10.88 -10.25
N ALA A 112 6.61 -11.92 -9.59
CA ALA A 112 5.55 -11.88 -8.58
C ALA A 112 6.16 -11.92 -7.18
N PHE A 113 5.99 -10.84 -6.41
CA PHE A 113 6.47 -10.72 -5.04
C PHE A 113 5.36 -11.08 -4.06
N LYS A 114 5.64 -12.03 -3.17
CA LYS A 114 4.76 -12.42 -2.08
C LYS A 114 4.66 -11.31 -1.02
N GLY A 115 3.51 -11.23 -0.35
CA GLY A 115 3.30 -10.38 0.83
C GLY A 115 4.10 -10.83 2.05
N THR A 116 3.87 -10.22 3.18
CA THR A 116 4.60 -10.47 4.43
C THR A 116 4.54 -11.94 4.84
N THR A 117 5.70 -12.55 5.08
CA THR A 117 5.85 -13.99 5.37
C THR A 117 6.30 -14.29 6.79
N GLY A 118 6.56 -13.30 7.63
CA GLY A 118 7.01 -13.56 8.99
C GLY A 118 7.30 -12.30 9.79
N PRO A 119 7.71 -12.46 11.05
CA PRO A 119 7.96 -11.33 11.95
C PRO A 119 9.02 -10.36 11.42
N GLU A 120 10.02 -10.86 10.70
CA GLU A 120 11.12 -10.04 10.15
C GLU A 120 10.62 -9.07 9.06
N GLU A 121 9.70 -9.50 8.19
CA GLU A 121 9.09 -8.62 7.20
C GLU A 121 8.10 -7.63 7.83
N TRP A 122 7.48 -7.96 8.96
CA TRP A 122 6.71 -6.99 9.75
C TRP A 122 7.61 -5.89 10.32
N VAL A 123 8.81 -6.23 10.78
CA VAL A 123 9.82 -5.25 11.20
C VAL A 123 10.23 -4.36 10.02
N ASP A 124 10.53 -4.94 8.86
CA ASP A 124 10.87 -4.19 7.65
C ASP A 124 9.73 -3.25 7.20
N ASN A 125 8.46 -3.66 7.36
CA ASN A 125 7.31 -2.79 7.10
C ASN A 125 7.30 -1.54 7.99
N VAL A 126 7.63 -1.70 9.26
CA VAL A 126 7.71 -0.58 10.22
C VAL A 126 8.91 0.32 9.92
N GLU A 127 10.06 -0.27 9.58
CA GLU A 127 11.27 0.50 9.20
C GLU A 127 11.03 1.39 7.97
N GLY A 128 10.11 1.02 7.10
CA GLY A 128 9.65 1.85 5.99
C GLY A 128 9.10 3.21 6.38
N LEU A 129 8.73 3.44 7.67
CA LEU A 129 8.25 4.73 8.15
C LEU A 129 9.33 5.84 8.15
N ASN A 130 10.61 5.49 8.25
CA ASN A 130 11.70 6.46 8.41
C ASN A 130 12.93 6.20 7.55
N ARG A 131 12.89 5.15 6.71
CA ARG A 131 13.97 4.79 5.78
C ARG A 131 13.57 5.09 4.34
N SER A 132 14.52 5.59 3.56
CA SER A 132 14.35 5.70 2.11
C SER A 132 14.38 4.33 1.41
N ASP A 133 15.09 3.37 2.01
CA ASP A 133 15.26 2.00 1.52
C ASP A 133 15.23 1.04 2.69
N THR A 134 14.41 0.02 2.62
CA THR A 134 14.46 -1.10 3.55
C THR A 134 15.26 -2.26 2.93
N ASP A 135 15.72 -3.19 3.76
CA ASP A 135 16.53 -4.30 3.28
C ASP A 135 15.77 -5.18 2.29
N ALA A 136 14.48 -5.42 2.54
CA ALA A 136 13.63 -6.18 1.61
C ALA A 136 13.46 -5.49 0.25
N GLN A 137 13.35 -4.16 0.23
CA GLN A 137 13.26 -3.36 -0.99
C GLN A 137 14.58 -3.41 -1.80
N VAL A 138 15.72 -3.24 -1.13
CA VAL A 138 17.05 -3.30 -1.76
C VAL A 138 17.32 -4.69 -2.32
N ASN A 139 16.98 -5.73 -1.59
CA ASN A 139 17.14 -7.12 -2.04
C ASN A 139 16.27 -7.40 -3.28
N ALA A 140 15.01 -6.95 -3.29
CA ALA A 140 14.13 -7.06 -4.46
C ALA A 140 14.69 -6.34 -5.69
N LYS A 141 15.22 -5.11 -5.52
CA LYS A 141 15.90 -4.35 -6.58
C LYS A 141 17.11 -5.09 -7.15
N ASN A 142 18.00 -5.57 -6.27
CA ASN A 142 19.21 -6.28 -6.67
C ASN A 142 18.87 -7.56 -7.43
N PHE A 143 17.85 -8.29 -6.96
CA PHE A 143 17.35 -9.48 -7.63
C PHE A 143 16.85 -9.17 -9.05
N VAL A 144 15.97 -8.18 -9.22
CA VAL A 144 15.40 -7.82 -10.52
C VAL A 144 16.48 -7.31 -11.47
N ASN A 145 17.43 -6.50 -11.00
CA ASN A 145 18.55 -6.03 -11.81
C ASN A 145 19.45 -7.18 -12.28
N GLY A 146 19.58 -8.25 -11.49
CA GLY A 146 20.35 -9.45 -11.81
C GLY A 146 19.66 -10.40 -12.81
N LEU A 147 18.38 -10.19 -13.12
CA LEU A 147 17.67 -10.99 -14.11
C LEU A 147 18.11 -10.61 -15.54
N ASN A 148 18.26 -11.61 -16.40
CA ASN A 148 18.67 -11.41 -17.80
C ASN A 148 17.45 -11.31 -18.71
N TYR A 149 16.66 -10.23 -18.55
CA TYR A 149 15.52 -9.87 -19.40
C TYR A 149 15.62 -8.39 -19.77
N ASP A 150 15.11 -8.03 -20.93
CA ASP A 150 15.09 -6.65 -21.42
C ASP A 150 13.90 -5.87 -20.83
N SER A 151 12.81 -6.57 -20.56
CA SER A 151 11.54 -6.03 -20.11
C SER A 151 10.99 -6.87 -18.95
N ILE A 152 10.51 -6.21 -17.89
CA ILE A 152 9.98 -6.90 -16.71
C ILE A 152 8.67 -6.26 -16.27
N THR A 153 7.64 -7.09 -16.12
CA THR A 153 6.42 -6.75 -15.38
C THR A 153 6.59 -7.20 -13.93
N VAL A 154 6.32 -6.33 -12.97
CA VAL A 154 6.33 -6.69 -11.54
C VAL A 154 4.92 -6.64 -10.97
N VAL A 155 4.59 -7.59 -10.11
CA VAL A 155 3.32 -7.64 -9.39
C VAL A 155 3.56 -8.05 -7.93
N GLY A 156 2.75 -7.56 -7.03
CA GLY A 156 2.80 -7.97 -5.62
C GLY A 156 1.57 -7.53 -4.84
N HIS A 157 1.34 -8.19 -3.72
CA HIS A 157 0.29 -7.87 -2.76
C HIS A 157 0.91 -7.46 -1.42
N SER A 158 0.33 -6.49 -0.73
CA SER A 158 0.81 -6.07 0.60
C SER A 158 2.28 -5.64 0.56
N LYS A 159 3.16 -6.24 1.38
CA LYS A 159 4.62 -6.05 1.30
C LYS A 159 5.18 -6.35 -0.09
N GLY A 160 4.65 -7.36 -0.78
CA GLY A 160 5.01 -7.65 -2.17
C GLY A 160 4.67 -6.50 -3.11
N GLY A 161 3.52 -5.85 -2.89
CA GLY A 161 3.12 -4.63 -3.61
C GLY A 161 4.07 -3.46 -3.37
N ASN A 162 4.52 -3.26 -2.12
CA ASN A 162 5.54 -2.28 -1.78
C ASN A 162 6.88 -2.58 -2.47
N LYS A 163 7.36 -3.85 -2.43
CA LYS A 163 8.56 -4.29 -3.17
C LYS A 163 8.43 -4.02 -4.68
N ALA A 164 7.27 -4.37 -5.27
CA ALA A 164 7.01 -4.16 -6.70
C ALA A 164 7.05 -2.68 -7.09
N MET A 165 6.39 -1.80 -6.31
CA MET A 165 6.42 -0.35 -6.55
C MET A 165 7.81 0.23 -6.38
N TYR A 166 8.56 -0.20 -5.35
CA TYR A 166 9.95 0.23 -5.15
C TYR A 166 10.84 -0.14 -6.34
N VAL A 167 10.73 -1.39 -6.81
CA VAL A 167 11.48 -1.88 -7.96
C VAL A 167 11.10 -1.12 -9.23
N ALA A 168 9.79 -0.86 -9.44
CA ALA A 168 9.32 -0.09 -10.60
C ALA A 168 9.84 1.35 -10.64
N VAL A 169 10.01 1.96 -9.46
CA VAL A 169 10.62 3.30 -9.37
C VAL A 169 12.12 3.24 -9.67
N THR A 170 12.83 2.22 -9.19
CA THR A 170 14.30 2.23 -9.09
C THR A 170 15.02 1.34 -10.11
N CYS A 171 14.30 0.62 -10.97
CA CYS A 171 14.86 -0.27 -12.00
C CYS A 171 14.34 0.09 -13.39
N ASP A 172 15.23 0.41 -14.31
CA ASP A 172 14.87 0.84 -15.68
C ASP A 172 14.23 -0.28 -16.51
N LYS A 173 14.58 -1.54 -16.24
CA LYS A 173 14.04 -2.73 -16.92
C LYS A 173 12.55 -2.97 -16.66
N VAL A 174 11.97 -2.32 -15.63
CA VAL A 174 10.56 -2.50 -15.30
C VAL A 174 9.71 -1.59 -16.18
N ASP A 175 8.84 -2.20 -16.98
CA ASP A 175 7.92 -1.48 -17.86
C ASP A 175 6.53 -1.34 -17.27
N LYS A 176 6.13 -2.29 -16.42
CA LYS A 176 4.81 -2.32 -15.79
C LYS A 176 4.91 -2.81 -14.35
N CYS A 177 4.17 -2.15 -13.47
CA CYS A 177 3.98 -2.55 -12.08
C CYS A 177 2.51 -2.57 -11.73
N VAL A 178 2.06 -3.68 -11.15
CA VAL A 178 0.73 -3.80 -10.56
C VAL A 178 0.87 -4.16 -9.09
N SER A 179 0.49 -3.24 -8.23
CA SER A 179 0.47 -3.43 -6.78
C SER A 179 -0.95 -3.65 -6.32
N TYR A 180 -1.15 -4.59 -5.41
CA TYR A 180 -2.43 -4.85 -4.74
C TYR A 180 -2.28 -4.62 -3.24
N ASP A 181 -3.04 -3.67 -2.70
CA ASP A 181 -3.02 -3.29 -1.29
C ASP A 181 -1.60 -3.01 -0.76
N GLY A 182 -0.72 -2.50 -1.64
CA GLY A 182 0.68 -2.25 -1.32
C GLY A 182 0.83 -1.08 -0.35
N GLN A 183 1.63 -1.28 0.70
CA GLN A 183 2.03 -0.23 1.63
C GLN A 183 2.75 0.91 0.91
N GLY A 184 2.53 2.16 1.34
CA GLY A 184 3.22 3.34 0.84
C GLY A 184 4.68 3.46 1.27
N PHE A 185 5.22 4.67 1.20
CA PHE A 185 6.64 4.97 1.41
C PHE A 185 6.85 6.14 2.37
N SER A 186 8.04 6.22 2.96
CA SER A 186 8.45 7.36 3.77
C SER A 186 8.64 8.64 2.93
N GLN A 187 8.71 9.79 3.59
CA GLN A 187 9.11 11.03 2.94
C GLN A 187 10.56 10.94 2.43
N GLU A 188 11.43 10.25 3.17
CA GLU A 188 12.82 10.01 2.80
C GLU A 188 12.95 9.28 1.46
N PHE A 189 12.06 8.31 1.18
CA PHE A 189 11.99 7.65 -0.13
C PHE A 189 11.53 8.62 -1.22
N ILE A 190 10.44 9.35 -0.97
CA ILE A 190 9.88 10.30 -1.94
C ILE A 190 10.91 11.36 -2.33
N ASP A 191 11.67 11.87 -1.36
CA ASP A 191 12.68 12.89 -1.58
C ASP A 191 13.91 12.32 -2.32
N LYS A 192 14.40 11.17 -1.89
CA LYS A 192 15.55 10.51 -2.49
C LYS A 192 15.33 10.15 -3.96
N TYR A 193 14.17 9.60 -4.28
CA TYR A 193 13.85 9.09 -5.60
C TYR A 193 12.89 9.99 -6.40
N SER A 194 12.87 11.29 -6.09
CA SER A 194 11.94 12.24 -6.72
C SER A 194 12.03 12.27 -8.25
N ILE A 195 13.23 12.12 -8.82
CA ILE A 195 13.45 12.09 -10.27
C ILE A 195 12.98 10.76 -10.87
N GLU A 196 13.33 9.64 -10.26
CA GLU A 196 12.93 8.30 -10.69
C GLU A 196 11.40 8.14 -10.60
N ILE A 197 10.78 8.67 -9.54
CA ILE A 197 9.32 8.70 -9.39
C ILE A 197 8.69 9.48 -10.55
N GLN A 198 9.18 10.67 -10.88
CA GLN A 198 8.66 11.45 -12.01
C GLN A 198 8.74 10.68 -13.34
N ASN A 199 9.81 9.92 -13.54
CA ASN A 199 10.02 9.15 -14.77
C ASN A 199 9.19 7.87 -14.83
N ASN A 200 9.02 7.20 -13.70
CA ASN A 200 8.56 5.82 -13.64
C ASN A 200 7.17 5.64 -13.01
N ALA A 201 6.62 6.62 -12.27
CA ALA A 201 5.35 6.47 -11.57
C ALA A 201 4.17 6.05 -12.48
N ARG A 202 4.18 6.49 -13.74
CA ARG A 202 3.16 6.11 -14.74
C ARG A 202 3.12 4.62 -15.08
N LYS A 203 4.19 3.87 -14.77
CA LYS A 203 4.25 2.41 -14.95
C LYS A 203 3.49 1.68 -13.84
N ILE A 204 3.15 2.38 -12.76
CA ILE A 204 2.60 1.81 -11.53
C ILE A 204 1.08 2.01 -11.50
N THR A 205 0.38 0.89 -11.36
CA THR A 205 -1.03 0.87 -10.98
C THR A 205 -1.17 0.21 -9.62
N ASN A 206 -1.64 0.96 -8.64
CA ASN A 206 -1.93 0.45 -7.30
C ASN A 206 -3.44 0.22 -7.17
N TYR A 207 -3.82 -1.03 -7.03
CA TYR A 207 -5.17 -1.47 -6.73
C TYR A 207 -5.32 -1.62 -5.22
N SER A 208 -6.31 -0.97 -4.63
CA SER A 208 -6.54 -1.03 -3.19
C SER A 208 -7.99 -1.34 -2.88
N LEU A 209 -8.22 -2.34 -2.03
CA LEU A 209 -9.54 -2.59 -1.48
C LEU A 209 -9.98 -1.37 -0.66
N LYS A 210 -11.20 -0.92 -0.88
CA LYS A 210 -11.72 0.32 -0.28
C LYS A 210 -11.71 0.32 1.26
N ASN A 211 -11.63 -0.86 1.87
CA ASN A 211 -11.62 -1.10 3.32
C ASN A 211 -10.33 -1.78 3.82
N ASP A 212 -9.26 -1.77 3.01
CA ASP A 212 -7.96 -2.27 3.42
C ASP A 212 -7.18 -1.23 4.24
N TYR A 213 -6.50 -1.70 5.29
CA TYR A 213 -5.74 -0.84 6.21
C TYR A 213 -4.23 -0.76 5.89
N VAL A 214 -3.72 -1.52 4.91
CA VAL A 214 -2.27 -1.52 4.59
C VAL A 214 -1.93 -0.45 3.56
N HIS A 215 -2.73 -0.31 2.51
CA HIS A 215 -2.47 0.67 1.46
C HIS A 215 -2.51 2.13 1.95
N ILE A 216 -3.18 2.38 3.08
CA ILE A 216 -3.30 3.71 3.70
C ILE A 216 -2.06 4.10 4.52
N LEU A 217 -1.16 3.15 4.77
CA LEU A 217 0.04 3.42 5.56
C LEU A 217 1.06 4.19 4.74
N MET A 218 1.54 5.30 5.29
CA MET A 218 2.56 6.16 4.68
C MET A 218 2.10 6.88 3.40
N PHE A 219 3.03 7.37 2.58
CA PHE A 219 2.72 8.11 1.36
C PHE A 219 2.62 7.17 0.16
N PRO A 220 1.59 7.30 -0.68
CA PRO A 220 1.56 6.62 -1.97
C PRO A 220 2.69 7.13 -2.88
N VAL A 221 3.08 6.35 -3.88
CA VAL A 221 4.01 6.81 -4.92
C VAL A 221 3.36 7.97 -5.70
N PRO A 222 3.91 9.19 -5.64
CA PRO A 222 3.34 10.33 -6.35
C PRO A 222 3.30 10.09 -7.86
N GLY A 223 2.13 10.25 -8.45
CA GLY A 223 1.95 10.06 -9.89
C GLY A 223 1.62 8.63 -10.33
N ALA A 224 1.60 7.67 -9.43
CA ALA A 224 1.07 6.35 -9.71
C ALA A 224 -0.46 6.39 -9.88
N THR A 225 -1.00 5.46 -10.67
CA THR A 225 -2.46 5.31 -10.81
C THR A 225 -3.01 4.58 -9.60
N GLN A 226 -3.95 5.21 -8.88
CA GLN A 226 -4.68 4.59 -7.78
C GLN A 226 -6.06 4.13 -8.26
N ILE A 227 -6.40 2.86 -7.99
CA ILE A 227 -7.70 2.27 -8.30
C ILE A 227 -8.24 1.61 -7.04
N TYR A 228 -9.41 2.04 -6.58
CA TYR A 228 -10.09 1.37 -5.47
C TYR A 228 -10.93 0.21 -5.97
N MET A 229 -11.04 -0.84 -5.15
CA MET A 229 -11.78 -2.05 -5.43
C MET A 229 -12.83 -2.33 -4.34
N GLU A 230 -13.96 -2.88 -4.75
CA GLU A 230 -14.88 -3.50 -3.83
C GLU A 230 -14.30 -4.82 -3.31
N PRO A 231 -14.46 -5.15 -2.03
CA PRO A 231 -14.12 -6.46 -1.52
C PRO A 231 -14.97 -7.53 -2.23
N GLY A 232 -14.36 -8.68 -2.48
CA GLY A 232 -15.07 -9.83 -3.03
C GLY A 232 -16.20 -10.32 -2.10
N ASN A 233 -17.12 -11.11 -2.64
CA ASN A 233 -18.37 -11.50 -1.95
C ASN A 233 -18.17 -12.21 -0.61
N ARG A 234 -16.99 -12.71 -0.29
CA ARG A 234 -16.72 -13.51 0.92
C ARG A 234 -15.99 -12.75 2.03
N VAL A 235 -15.53 -11.54 1.75
CA VAL A 235 -14.73 -10.75 2.70
C VAL A 235 -15.52 -9.51 3.12
N ASN A 236 -16.47 -9.69 4.04
CA ASN A 236 -17.36 -8.62 4.51
C ASN A 236 -16.88 -7.95 5.81
N LYS A 237 -15.62 -8.16 6.25
CA LYS A 237 -15.13 -7.58 7.50
C LYS A 237 -14.04 -6.56 7.26
N PRO A 238 -14.06 -5.39 7.92
CA PRO A 238 -12.91 -4.49 7.97
C PRO A 238 -11.68 -5.27 8.44
N GLY A 239 -10.55 -5.10 7.74
CA GLY A 239 -9.30 -5.83 8.04
C GLY A 239 -9.25 -7.30 7.59
N GLY A 240 -10.38 -8.00 7.48
CA GLY A 240 -10.46 -9.33 6.87
C GLY A 240 -10.36 -9.30 5.34
N ALA A 241 -10.37 -8.11 4.74
CA ALA A 241 -10.21 -7.92 3.30
C ALA A 241 -8.75 -8.00 2.82
N HIS A 242 -7.78 -7.83 3.72
CA HIS A 242 -6.35 -7.80 3.39
C HIS A 242 -5.76 -9.18 3.07
N TYR A 243 -6.48 -10.01 2.35
CA TYR A 243 -5.95 -11.26 1.83
C TYR A 243 -5.78 -11.16 0.31
N PRO A 244 -4.80 -11.85 -0.27
CA PRO A 244 -4.57 -11.84 -1.72
C PRO A 244 -5.80 -12.20 -2.56
N ILE A 245 -6.74 -12.92 -1.97
CA ILE A 245 -8.02 -13.27 -2.60
C ILE A 245 -9.10 -12.17 -2.46
N GLY A 246 -8.93 -11.23 -1.53
CA GLY A 246 -9.94 -10.20 -1.19
C GLY A 246 -10.59 -9.50 -2.37
N PRO A 247 -9.84 -9.14 -3.44
CA PRO A 247 -10.40 -8.46 -4.61
C PRO A 247 -11.32 -9.31 -5.48
N PHE A 248 -11.22 -10.65 -5.45
CA PHE A 248 -11.89 -11.51 -6.42
C PHE A 248 -13.38 -11.68 -6.14
N THR A 249 -14.19 -11.41 -7.16
CA THR A 249 -15.62 -11.70 -7.12
C THR A 249 -15.84 -13.20 -7.35
N VAL A 250 -16.46 -13.85 -6.37
CA VAL A 250 -16.73 -15.28 -6.40
C VAL A 250 -18.23 -15.51 -6.52
N LYS A 251 -18.64 -16.46 -7.37
CA LYS A 251 -20.02 -16.95 -7.50
C LYS A 251 -20.09 -18.42 -7.14
N GLU A 252 -21.21 -18.84 -6.56
CA GLU A 252 -21.53 -20.24 -6.29
C GLU A 252 -22.41 -20.82 -7.40
N LYS A 253 -22.06 -22.03 -7.82
CA LYS A 253 -22.87 -22.83 -8.73
C LYS A 253 -22.71 -24.31 -8.36
N ASP A 254 -23.83 -25.00 -8.11
CA ASP A 254 -23.88 -26.43 -7.75
C ASP A 254 -22.97 -26.77 -6.55
N GLY A 255 -22.95 -25.90 -5.50
CA GLY A 255 -22.15 -26.05 -4.30
C GLY A 255 -20.63 -25.82 -4.51
N LYS A 256 -20.25 -25.26 -5.65
CA LYS A 256 -18.85 -24.97 -6.01
C LYS A 256 -18.66 -23.48 -6.26
N TYR A 257 -17.48 -22.96 -5.90
CA TYR A 257 -17.12 -21.57 -6.12
C TYR A 257 -16.32 -21.39 -7.40
N TYR A 258 -16.61 -20.32 -8.12
CA TYR A 258 -15.97 -19.90 -9.36
C TYR A 258 -15.68 -18.41 -9.33
N ILE A 259 -14.60 -17.97 -9.96
CA ILE A 259 -14.38 -16.54 -10.23
C ILE A 259 -15.47 -16.05 -11.21
N ASP A 260 -16.08 -14.92 -10.89
CA ASP A 260 -17.19 -14.40 -11.70
C ASP A 260 -16.69 -13.60 -12.92
N THR A 261 -16.30 -14.29 -13.95
CA THR A 261 -15.83 -13.66 -15.21
C THR A 261 -16.93 -12.90 -15.94
N LYS A 262 -18.21 -13.24 -15.69
CA LYS A 262 -19.35 -12.65 -16.40
C LYS A 262 -19.70 -11.25 -15.85
N ASN A 263 -19.65 -11.08 -14.52
CA ASN A 263 -20.04 -9.82 -13.87
C ASN A 263 -18.81 -9.00 -13.44
N GLY A 264 -17.60 -9.46 -13.76
CA GLY A 264 -16.32 -8.84 -13.48
C GLY A 264 -15.52 -9.61 -12.42
N VAL A 265 -14.30 -9.97 -12.78
CA VAL A 265 -13.35 -10.69 -11.90
C VAL A 265 -13.02 -9.86 -10.66
N ILE A 266 -12.82 -8.56 -10.86
CA ILE A 266 -12.62 -7.55 -9.83
C ILE A 266 -13.61 -6.41 -10.09
N LYS A 267 -14.26 -5.91 -9.05
CA LYS A 267 -15.15 -4.74 -9.13
C LYS A 267 -14.42 -3.51 -8.61
N LYS A 268 -14.49 -2.42 -9.39
CA LYS A 268 -13.92 -1.13 -9.00
C LYS A 268 -14.88 -0.37 -8.08
N SER A 269 -14.32 0.31 -7.08
CA SER A 269 -14.99 1.30 -6.26
C SER A 269 -14.60 2.71 -6.72
N LYS A 270 -15.45 3.70 -6.40
CA LYS A 270 -15.14 5.11 -6.70
C LYS A 270 -14.19 5.73 -5.70
N THR A 271 -14.27 5.31 -4.45
CA THR A 271 -13.54 5.87 -3.31
C THR A 271 -13.16 4.75 -2.34
N GLU A 272 -12.20 5.01 -1.47
CA GLU A 272 -12.00 4.24 -0.26
C GLU A 272 -13.10 4.55 0.78
N GLU A 273 -13.20 3.77 1.84
CA GLU A 273 -14.14 4.02 2.93
C GLU A 273 -13.68 5.18 3.81
N PRO A 274 -14.62 5.96 4.39
CA PRO A 274 -14.29 7.14 5.21
C PRO A 274 -13.32 6.83 6.37
N GLU A 275 -13.46 5.65 6.97
CA GLU A 275 -12.59 5.19 8.05
C GLU A 275 -11.15 4.99 7.57
N MET A 276 -10.96 4.49 6.36
CA MET A 276 -9.63 4.33 5.76
C MET A 276 -9.01 5.68 5.45
N THR A 277 -9.80 6.61 4.90
CA THR A 277 -9.37 8.00 4.69
C THR A 277 -8.93 8.65 6.01
N MET A 278 -9.68 8.45 7.09
CA MET A 278 -9.33 8.97 8.42
C MET A 278 -7.99 8.40 8.92
N LEU A 279 -7.79 7.10 8.80
CA LEU A 279 -6.54 6.43 9.18
C LEU A 279 -5.36 6.90 8.35
N HIS A 280 -5.54 7.05 7.03
CA HIS A 280 -4.54 7.61 6.13
C HIS A 280 -4.14 9.04 6.54
N ASN A 281 -5.13 9.87 6.83
CA ASN A 281 -4.91 11.23 7.29
C ASN A 281 -4.13 11.27 8.63
N PHE A 282 -4.42 10.35 9.55
CA PHE A 282 -3.64 10.25 10.79
C PHE A 282 -2.19 9.83 10.53
N THR A 283 -1.94 8.81 9.73
CA THR A 283 -0.57 8.36 9.44
C THR A 283 0.24 9.45 8.74
N THR A 284 -0.36 10.14 7.79
CA THR A 284 0.27 11.28 7.11
C THR A 284 0.45 12.49 8.04
N PHE A 285 -0.51 12.76 8.94
CA PHE A 285 -0.35 13.79 9.97
C PHE A 285 0.85 13.50 10.87
N PHE A 286 0.98 12.27 11.35
CA PHE A 286 2.14 11.86 12.14
C PHE A 286 3.45 12.04 11.36
N MET A 287 3.52 11.54 10.14
CA MET A 287 4.73 11.63 9.32
C MET A 287 5.13 13.06 8.99
N ASN A 288 4.17 13.96 8.83
CA ASN A 288 4.42 15.36 8.50
C ASN A 288 4.81 16.21 9.72
N ASN A 289 4.35 15.86 10.93
CA ASN A 289 4.55 16.67 12.12
C ASN A 289 5.61 16.11 13.08
N ALA A 290 5.89 14.79 13.03
CA ALA A 290 6.94 14.19 13.82
C ALA A 290 8.31 14.44 13.17
N SER A 291 9.26 14.94 14.00
CA SER A 291 10.66 15.03 13.59
C SER A 291 11.22 13.62 13.26
N LYS A 292 12.31 13.56 12.49
CA LYS A 292 12.96 12.27 12.22
C LYS A 292 13.30 11.51 13.51
N GLN A 293 13.82 12.20 14.53
CA GLN A 293 14.15 11.59 15.82
C GLN A 293 12.92 11.00 16.54
N GLU A 294 11.77 11.65 16.43
CA GLU A 294 10.52 11.13 17.00
C GLU A 294 10.01 9.93 16.23
N ARG A 295 10.07 9.97 14.89
CA ARG A 295 9.74 8.80 14.07
C ARG A 295 10.67 7.63 14.34
N ASP A 296 11.99 7.86 14.51
CA ASP A 296 12.96 6.82 14.89
C ASP A 296 12.55 6.12 16.19
N LYS A 297 12.12 6.89 17.22
CA LYS A 297 11.66 6.31 18.49
C LYS A 297 10.39 5.48 18.34
N VAL A 298 9.44 5.94 17.53
CA VAL A 298 8.22 5.19 17.23
C VAL A 298 8.53 3.93 16.41
N VAL A 299 9.44 4.00 15.44
CA VAL A 299 9.89 2.84 14.68
C VAL A 299 10.53 1.79 15.61
N VAL A 300 11.46 2.19 16.49
CA VAL A 300 12.08 1.28 17.47
C VAL A 300 11.00 0.62 18.36
N PHE A 301 10.03 1.39 18.82
CA PHE A 301 8.91 0.87 19.60
C PHE A 301 8.06 -0.13 18.80
N LEU A 302 7.65 0.21 17.60
CA LEU A 302 6.81 -0.66 16.77
C LEU A 302 7.57 -1.91 16.29
N THR A 303 8.86 -1.83 15.96
CA THR A 303 9.66 -3.01 15.57
C THR A 303 9.75 -4.04 16.70
N GLY A 304 9.79 -3.60 17.95
CA GLY A 304 9.73 -4.54 19.08
C GLY A 304 8.32 -5.03 19.41
N LEU A 305 7.29 -4.26 19.08
CA LEU A 305 5.90 -4.63 19.33
C LEU A 305 5.35 -5.63 18.27
N MET A 306 5.68 -5.44 17.00
CA MET A 306 5.13 -6.24 15.88
C MET A 306 5.36 -7.75 16.05
N PRO A 307 6.55 -8.26 16.44
CA PRO A 307 6.75 -9.69 16.66
C PRO A 307 5.91 -10.29 17.82
N LEU A 308 5.47 -9.45 18.76
CA LEU A 308 4.60 -9.89 19.85
C LEU A 308 3.13 -9.99 19.42
N ILE A 309 2.72 -9.13 18.48
CA ILE A 309 1.37 -9.15 17.89
C ILE A 309 1.28 -10.22 16.80
N PHE A 310 2.34 -10.35 15.99
CA PHE A 310 2.45 -11.32 14.88
C PHE A 310 3.60 -12.31 15.15
N PRO A 311 3.45 -13.25 16.09
CA PRO A 311 4.57 -14.07 16.60
C PRO A 311 5.07 -15.15 15.64
N GLY A 312 4.55 -15.21 14.40
CA GLY A 312 4.92 -16.19 13.39
C GLY A 312 4.19 -17.53 13.53
N GLU A 313 4.51 -18.44 12.61
CA GLU A 313 3.81 -19.73 12.48
C GLU A 313 3.92 -20.59 13.74
N GLY A 314 2.79 -21.18 14.14
CA GLY A 314 2.72 -22.09 15.29
C GLY A 314 2.78 -21.42 16.66
N LYS A 315 2.90 -20.08 16.72
CA LYS A 315 2.87 -19.32 17.98
C LYS A 315 1.57 -18.52 18.08
N SER A 316 1.08 -18.34 19.31
CA SER A 316 -0.06 -17.47 19.59
C SER A 316 0.41 -16.20 20.27
N MET A 317 -0.31 -15.10 20.00
CA MET A 317 -0.08 -13.83 20.68
C MET A 317 -0.32 -13.97 22.18
N ASP A 318 0.59 -13.42 22.98
CA ASP A 318 0.52 -13.39 24.45
C ASP A 318 0.32 -11.94 24.94
N ILE A 319 -0.87 -11.66 25.42
CA ILE A 319 -1.23 -10.33 25.97
C ILE A 319 -0.31 -9.92 27.13
N ASN A 320 0.20 -10.86 27.95
CA ASN A 320 1.07 -10.50 29.07
C ASN A 320 2.43 -10.01 28.57
N GLN A 321 2.98 -10.61 27.52
CA GLN A 321 4.22 -10.13 26.90
C GLN A 321 4.04 -8.74 26.28
N ILE A 322 2.90 -8.47 25.64
CA ILE A 322 2.58 -7.14 25.09
C ILE A 322 2.51 -6.11 26.22
N VAL A 323 1.81 -6.41 27.31
CA VAL A 323 1.68 -5.49 28.48
C VAL A 323 3.06 -5.21 29.10
N GLU A 324 3.89 -6.21 29.29
CA GLU A 324 5.26 -6.03 29.81
C GLU A 324 6.13 -5.19 28.87
N TYR A 325 6.01 -5.42 27.57
CA TYR A 325 6.69 -4.61 26.57
C TYR A 325 6.24 -3.14 26.62
N LEU A 326 4.94 -2.87 26.71
CA LEU A 326 4.39 -1.52 26.82
C LEU A 326 4.91 -0.80 28.09
N ARG A 327 5.02 -1.51 29.23
CA ARG A 327 5.56 -0.96 30.47
C ARG A 327 7.02 -0.55 30.35
N THR A 328 7.82 -1.41 29.73
CA THR A 328 9.28 -1.19 29.61
C THR A 328 9.65 -0.22 28.49
N ASN A 329 8.82 -0.11 27.44
CA ASN A 329 9.06 0.72 26.25
C ASN A 329 8.02 1.84 26.08
N ARG A 330 7.52 2.38 27.18
CA ARG A 330 6.39 3.31 27.20
C ARG A 330 6.59 4.59 26.39
N GLU A 331 7.82 5.04 26.16
CA GLU A 331 8.10 6.30 25.46
C GLU A 331 7.51 6.32 24.04
N GLY A 332 7.66 5.22 23.28
CA GLY A 332 7.08 5.11 21.94
C GLY A 332 5.56 5.09 21.95
N ALA A 333 4.94 4.37 22.90
CA ALA A 333 3.50 4.36 23.05
C ALA A 333 2.94 5.74 23.42
N ILE A 334 3.60 6.44 24.37
CA ILE A 334 3.25 7.80 24.79
C ILE A 334 3.26 8.75 23.58
N LYS A 335 4.29 8.67 22.72
CA LYS A 335 4.37 9.50 21.52
C LYS A 335 3.21 9.25 20.58
N ILE A 336 2.94 7.99 20.26
CA ILE A 336 1.81 7.64 19.38
C ILE A 336 0.49 8.19 19.93
N VAL A 337 0.23 7.98 21.22
CA VAL A 337 -1.00 8.47 21.87
C VAL A 337 -1.07 9.99 21.86
N ALA A 338 0.04 10.69 22.12
CA ALA A 338 0.08 12.16 22.10
C ALA A 338 -0.24 12.71 20.70
N TYR A 339 0.36 12.16 19.64
CA TYR A 339 0.04 12.53 18.26
C TYR A 339 -1.40 12.19 17.88
N LEU A 340 -1.92 11.05 18.35
CA LEU A 340 -3.30 10.65 18.11
C LEU A 340 -4.30 11.59 18.78
N LEU A 341 -4.07 11.96 20.04
CA LEU A 341 -4.91 12.94 20.74
C LEU A 341 -4.85 14.31 20.08
N LYS A 342 -3.68 14.72 19.59
CA LYS A 342 -3.53 15.98 18.86
C LYS A 342 -4.33 15.96 17.55
N TYR A 343 -4.23 14.88 16.80
CA TYR A 343 -4.98 14.68 15.56
C TYR A 343 -6.50 14.67 15.81
N ILE A 344 -6.95 13.96 16.85
CA ILE A 344 -8.36 13.91 17.28
C ILE A 344 -8.89 15.30 17.57
N LYS A 345 -8.17 16.07 18.41
CA LYS A 345 -8.55 17.44 18.77
C LYS A 345 -8.63 18.35 17.55
N ASP A 346 -7.59 18.35 16.72
CA ASP A 346 -7.50 19.27 15.57
C ASP A 346 -8.56 18.96 14.48
N ASN A 347 -9.10 17.74 14.45
CA ASN A 347 -10.12 17.32 13.49
C ASN A 347 -11.52 17.14 14.09
N GLY A 348 -11.69 17.39 15.38
CA GLY A 348 -13.00 17.26 16.05
C GLY A 348 -13.54 15.83 16.09
N LEU A 349 -12.64 14.82 16.15
CA LEU A 349 -13.01 13.41 16.20
C LEU A 349 -13.34 12.97 17.65
N GLY A 350 -14.00 11.83 17.77
CA GLY A 350 -14.46 11.32 19.08
C GLY A 350 -13.74 10.06 19.55
N VAL A 351 -14.31 9.41 20.56
CA VAL A 351 -13.73 8.22 21.20
C VAL A 351 -13.69 7.00 20.26
N ASP A 352 -14.70 6.83 19.42
CA ASP A 352 -14.79 5.65 18.55
C ASP A 352 -13.73 5.72 17.46
N GLU A 353 -13.47 6.89 16.90
CA GLU A 353 -12.37 7.13 15.95
C GLU A 353 -11.00 6.92 16.60
N PHE A 354 -10.81 7.40 17.85
CA PHE A 354 -9.58 7.13 18.60
C PHE A 354 -9.33 5.62 18.75
N ILE A 355 -10.33 4.87 19.18
CA ILE A 355 -10.23 3.42 19.37
C ILE A 355 -9.92 2.73 18.04
N GLN A 356 -10.58 3.11 16.96
CA GLN A 356 -10.37 2.56 15.64
C GLN A 356 -8.94 2.79 15.14
N ILE A 357 -8.42 4.01 15.27
CA ILE A 357 -7.04 4.33 14.89
C ILE A 357 -6.05 3.55 15.75
N ALA A 358 -6.25 3.51 17.07
CA ALA A 358 -5.38 2.78 18.00
C ALA A 358 -5.34 1.27 17.70
N CYS A 359 -6.49 0.64 17.42
CA CYS A 359 -6.57 -0.76 17.01
C CYS A 359 -5.79 -1.00 15.71
N SER A 360 -5.95 -0.13 14.73
CA SER A 360 -5.31 -0.27 13.42
C SER A 360 -3.79 -0.12 13.49
N ILE A 361 -3.27 0.82 14.29
CA ILE A 361 -1.83 0.99 14.53
C ILE A 361 -1.21 -0.28 15.12
N MET A 362 -1.95 -0.97 15.98
CA MET A 362 -1.52 -2.22 16.60
C MET A 362 -1.80 -3.45 15.73
N GLY A 363 -2.34 -3.27 14.51
CA GLY A 363 -2.72 -4.39 13.64
C GLY A 363 -3.91 -5.22 14.16
N ILE A 364 -4.69 -4.66 15.08
CA ILE A 364 -5.84 -5.32 15.72
C ILE A 364 -7.11 -4.83 15.03
N THR A 365 -7.50 -5.45 13.95
CA THR A 365 -8.61 -5.00 13.11
C THR A 365 -10.00 -5.33 13.64
N ASP A 366 -10.14 -6.40 14.44
CA ASP A 366 -11.42 -6.84 15.06
C ASP A 366 -11.43 -6.70 16.60
N GLY A 367 -10.57 -5.85 17.16
CA GLY A 367 -10.14 -6.07 18.52
C GLY A 367 -10.35 -4.95 19.53
N GLN A 368 -11.48 -4.20 19.50
CA GLN A 368 -11.78 -3.28 20.61
C GLN A 368 -11.67 -3.99 21.97
N LEU A 369 -12.25 -5.19 22.07
CA LEU A 369 -12.17 -6.00 23.30
C LEU A 369 -10.72 -6.38 23.64
N MET A 370 -9.92 -6.66 22.63
CA MET A 370 -8.51 -6.99 22.83
C MET A 370 -7.69 -5.77 23.25
N LEU A 371 -7.86 -4.63 22.59
CA LEU A 371 -7.25 -3.36 23.02
C LEU A 371 -7.63 -3.05 24.47
N PHE A 372 -8.94 -3.17 24.80
CA PHE A 372 -9.39 -2.94 26.16
C PHE A 372 -8.80 -3.93 27.16
N SER A 373 -8.62 -5.20 26.77
CA SER A 373 -7.97 -6.21 27.63
C SER A 373 -6.49 -5.88 27.85
N ILE A 374 -5.77 -5.37 26.86
CA ILE A 374 -4.39 -4.92 26.99
C ILE A 374 -4.34 -3.71 27.95
N LEU A 375 -5.17 -2.70 27.73
CA LEU A 375 -5.21 -1.50 28.58
C LEU A 375 -5.67 -1.81 30.00
N ALA A 376 -6.66 -2.70 30.16
CA ALA A 376 -7.13 -3.14 31.46
C ALA A 376 -6.01 -3.83 32.25
N LYS A 377 -5.24 -4.72 31.63
CA LYS A 377 -4.09 -5.37 32.25
C LYS A 377 -2.94 -4.40 32.51
N LEU A 378 -2.68 -3.47 31.59
CA LEU A 378 -1.62 -2.48 31.72
C LEU A 378 -1.85 -1.59 32.95
N PHE A 379 -3.09 -1.13 33.14
CA PHE A 379 -3.47 -0.18 34.20
C PHE A 379 -4.16 -0.82 35.41
N GLY A 380 -4.43 -2.12 35.37
CA GLY A 380 -5.10 -2.84 36.45
C GLY A 380 -6.59 -2.50 36.61
N ILE A 381 -7.26 -1.99 35.60
CA ILE A 381 -8.67 -1.57 35.62
C ILE A 381 -9.59 -2.59 34.96
N PRO A 382 -10.90 -2.66 35.38
CA PRO A 382 -11.87 -3.50 34.67
C PRO A 382 -12.04 -3.10 33.21
N VAL A 383 -12.16 -4.08 32.32
CA VAL A 383 -12.31 -3.88 30.87
C VAL A 383 -13.48 -2.93 30.54
N ASP A 384 -14.60 -3.08 31.25
CA ASP A 384 -15.83 -2.31 31.03
C ASP A 384 -15.64 -0.80 31.28
N ASN A 385 -14.64 -0.40 32.08
CA ASN A 385 -14.38 1.00 32.39
C ASN A 385 -13.43 1.69 31.38
N ILE A 386 -12.75 0.93 30.51
CA ILE A 386 -11.72 1.47 29.61
C ILE A 386 -12.32 2.47 28.62
N LYS A 387 -13.45 2.14 28.00
CA LYS A 387 -14.09 3.04 27.04
C LYS A 387 -14.50 4.38 27.67
N ASP A 388 -15.02 4.34 28.90
CA ASP A 388 -15.42 5.55 29.61
C ASP A 388 -14.23 6.43 29.98
N ILE A 389 -13.08 5.81 30.31
CA ILE A 389 -11.82 6.54 30.59
C ILE A 389 -11.32 7.20 29.31
N ILE A 390 -11.24 6.46 28.21
CA ILE A 390 -10.78 7.00 26.93
C ILE A 390 -11.70 8.16 26.50
N LYS A 391 -13.02 7.98 26.63
CA LYS A 391 -14.01 9.03 26.31
C LYS A 391 -13.76 10.28 27.16
N PHE A 392 -13.64 10.12 28.48
CA PHE A 392 -13.38 11.25 29.35
C PHE A 392 -12.08 12.00 28.96
N VAL A 393 -10.99 11.26 28.71
CA VAL A 393 -9.71 11.86 28.30
C VAL A 393 -9.88 12.66 27.00
N ILE A 394 -10.54 12.10 26.01
CA ILE A 394 -10.78 12.77 24.72
C ILE A 394 -11.64 14.02 24.90
N ASP A 395 -12.73 13.93 25.67
CA ASP A 395 -13.61 15.07 25.94
C ASP A 395 -12.83 16.23 26.62
N GLN A 396 -11.98 15.91 27.62
CA GLN A 396 -11.17 16.94 28.27
C GLN A 396 -10.11 17.55 27.34
N VAL A 397 -9.43 16.73 26.54
CA VAL A 397 -8.45 17.20 25.54
C VAL A 397 -9.13 18.08 24.50
N THR A 398 -10.30 17.69 24.02
CA THR A 398 -11.05 18.45 23.01
C THR A 398 -11.49 19.80 23.57
N ASP A 399 -11.95 19.83 24.84
CA ASP A 399 -12.40 21.05 25.53
C ASP A 399 -11.24 21.95 26.00
N GLY A 400 -9.98 21.51 25.92
CA GLY A 400 -8.83 22.25 26.44
C GLY A 400 -8.77 22.28 27.98
N LYS A 401 -9.19 21.19 28.63
CA LYS A 401 -9.26 21.05 30.09
C LYS A 401 -8.42 19.86 30.57
N GLU A 402 -7.25 19.69 29.97
CA GLU A 402 -6.35 18.54 30.19
C GLU A 402 -5.91 18.41 31.65
N ASP A 403 -5.85 19.52 32.39
CA ASP A 403 -5.52 19.58 33.83
C ASP A 403 -6.53 18.82 34.71
N LEU A 404 -7.76 18.63 34.24
CA LEU A 404 -8.77 17.87 34.99
C LEU A 404 -8.60 16.36 34.88
N ILE A 405 -7.83 15.86 33.92
CA ILE A 405 -7.67 14.42 33.66
C ILE A 405 -7.02 13.71 34.85
N ILE A 406 -5.92 14.25 35.39
CA ILE A 406 -5.25 13.66 36.53
C ILE A 406 -6.16 13.65 37.78
N GLN A 407 -6.89 14.73 38.02
CA GLN A 407 -7.81 14.81 39.17
C GLN A 407 -8.93 13.76 39.07
N PHE A 408 -9.47 13.59 37.88
CA PHE A 408 -10.49 12.56 37.62
C PHE A 408 -9.93 11.13 37.81
N LEU A 409 -8.75 10.83 37.26
CA LEU A 409 -8.12 9.52 37.38
C LEU A 409 -7.82 9.18 38.83
N ILE A 410 -7.29 10.14 39.59
CA ILE A 410 -7.04 9.99 41.04
C ILE A 410 -8.35 9.79 41.82
N GLY A 411 -9.37 10.59 41.52
CA GLY A 411 -10.66 10.49 42.19
C GLY A 411 -11.45 9.21 41.91
N LYS A 412 -11.38 8.71 40.69
CA LYS A 412 -12.12 7.52 40.27
C LYS A 412 -11.42 6.20 40.62
N PHE A 413 -10.09 6.17 40.58
CA PHE A 413 -9.32 4.92 40.69
C PHE A 413 -8.42 4.84 41.89
N GLY A 414 -8.37 5.83 42.76
CA GLY A 414 -7.55 5.99 43.97
C GLY A 414 -6.71 4.79 44.41
N GLY A 415 -5.51 5.03 44.94
CA GLY A 415 -4.58 3.98 45.36
C GLY A 415 -3.48 3.67 44.32
N ASP A 416 -3.00 2.44 44.27
CA ASP A 416 -1.81 2.04 43.51
C ASP A 416 -1.92 2.27 41.99
N TYR A 417 -3.11 2.15 41.39
CA TYR A 417 -3.35 2.37 39.97
C TYR A 417 -3.28 3.84 39.54
N ALA A 418 -3.69 4.76 40.41
CA ALA A 418 -3.66 6.19 40.11
C ALA A 418 -2.24 6.70 39.85
N SER A 419 -1.25 6.11 40.47
CA SER A 419 0.17 6.45 40.30
C SER A 419 0.66 6.10 38.91
N GLU A 420 0.37 4.88 38.41
CA GLU A 420 0.78 4.41 37.10
C GLU A 420 0.08 5.21 35.99
N ILE A 421 -1.24 5.35 36.07
CA ILE A 421 -2.03 6.09 35.06
C ILE A 421 -1.60 7.57 35.05
N SER A 422 -1.39 8.20 36.20
CA SER A 422 -0.91 9.57 36.28
C SER A 422 0.49 9.73 35.67
N SER A 423 1.36 8.74 35.85
CA SER A 423 2.70 8.73 35.22
C SER A 423 2.64 8.64 33.70
N TRP A 424 1.75 7.79 33.16
CA TRP A 424 1.51 7.70 31.73
C TRP A 424 0.93 9.01 31.20
N TRP A 425 -0.11 9.54 31.87
CA TRP A 425 -0.74 10.78 31.44
C TRP A 425 0.23 11.95 31.40
N ARG A 426 1.05 12.15 32.44
CA ARG A 426 2.07 13.21 32.46
C ARG A 426 3.05 13.07 31.28
N GLY A 427 3.42 11.83 30.91
CA GLY A 427 4.24 11.57 29.74
C GLY A 427 3.53 11.99 28.45
N ILE A 428 2.26 11.61 28.30
CA ILE A 428 1.43 11.97 27.15
C ILE A 428 1.22 13.49 27.07
N GLU A 429 0.88 14.14 28.18
CA GLU A 429 0.67 15.58 28.26
C GLU A 429 1.94 16.37 27.91
N ASN A 430 3.11 15.95 28.42
CA ASN A 430 4.38 16.57 28.04
C ASN A 430 4.66 16.45 26.53
N GLU A 431 4.50 15.26 25.94
CA GLU A 431 4.70 15.08 24.51
C GLU A 431 3.65 15.87 23.69
N TYR A 432 2.38 15.83 24.09
CA TYR A 432 1.29 16.56 23.44
C TYR A 432 1.55 18.08 23.39
N ASN A 433 2.02 18.66 24.51
CA ASN A 433 2.34 20.09 24.58
C ASN A 433 3.59 20.45 23.78
N ASN A 434 4.50 19.50 23.56
CA ASN A 434 5.70 19.69 22.74
C ASN A 434 5.46 19.50 21.23
N ILE A 435 4.35 18.88 20.83
CA ILE A 435 4.00 18.73 19.41
C ILE A 435 3.73 20.11 18.83
N LYS A 436 4.69 20.62 18.08
CA LYS A 436 4.52 21.81 17.26
C LYS A 436 3.79 21.44 15.98
N VAL A 437 2.46 21.40 16.04
CA VAL A 437 1.68 21.41 14.82
C VAL A 437 1.95 22.76 14.16
N THR A 438 2.66 22.74 13.07
CA THR A 438 2.83 23.90 12.20
C THR A 438 1.47 24.17 11.57
N ALA A 439 0.61 24.87 12.31
CA ALA A 439 -0.75 25.17 11.93
C ALA A 439 -0.74 25.78 10.50
N GLY A 440 -1.33 25.09 9.57
CA GLY A 440 -1.58 25.55 8.22
C GLY A 440 -0.41 25.40 7.22
N SER A 441 0.88 25.42 7.61
CA SER A 441 1.97 25.38 6.62
C SER A 441 2.26 23.97 6.08
N GLU A 442 2.21 22.93 6.89
CA GLU A 442 2.45 21.56 6.43
C GLU A 442 1.24 20.95 5.73
N ASN A 443 0.03 21.19 6.24
CA ASN A 443 -1.19 20.83 5.52
C ASN A 443 -1.32 21.58 4.18
N TYR A 444 -0.88 22.85 4.12
CA TYR A 444 -0.82 23.60 2.88
C TYR A 444 0.26 23.04 1.93
N LYS A 445 1.43 22.68 2.43
CA LYS A 445 2.48 22.07 1.61
C LYS A 445 2.00 20.75 1.03
N VAL A 446 1.38 19.87 1.84
CA VAL A 446 0.82 18.58 1.40
C VAL A 446 -0.36 18.80 0.46
N ALA A 447 -1.29 19.71 0.76
CA ALA A 447 -2.42 20.02 -0.09
C ALA A 447 -1.97 20.65 -1.43
N ILE A 448 -1.01 21.57 -1.41
CA ILE A 448 -0.43 22.18 -2.64
C ILE A 448 0.34 21.10 -3.42
N ARG A 449 1.11 20.26 -2.75
CA ARG A 449 1.84 19.15 -3.37
C ARG A 449 0.89 18.17 -4.02
N ASN A 450 -0.10 17.67 -3.30
CA ASN A 450 -1.11 16.74 -3.83
C ASN A 450 -1.93 17.38 -4.94
N TYR A 451 -2.38 18.62 -4.77
CA TYR A 451 -3.11 19.36 -5.79
C TYR A 451 -2.26 19.60 -7.05
N SER A 452 -0.99 19.91 -6.89
CA SER A 452 -0.07 20.14 -8.02
C SER A 452 0.26 18.82 -8.72
N ILE A 453 0.43 17.72 -7.98
CA ILE A 453 0.63 16.38 -8.51
C ILE A 453 -0.64 15.89 -9.24
N ASP A 454 -1.82 16.06 -8.67
CA ASP A 454 -3.09 15.69 -9.30
C ASP A 454 -3.34 16.47 -10.59
N ASN A 455 -3.08 17.77 -10.59
CA ASN A 455 -3.20 18.59 -11.80
C ASN A 455 -2.14 18.24 -12.85
N TYR A 456 -0.91 17.98 -12.45
CA TYR A 456 0.13 17.46 -13.32
C TYR A 456 -0.28 16.14 -13.96
N ASN A 457 -0.77 15.20 -13.16
CA ASN A 457 -1.24 13.89 -13.64
C ASN A 457 -2.44 14.02 -14.59
N ARG A 458 -3.38 14.92 -14.30
CA ARG A 458 -4.50 15.21 -15.21
C ARG A 458 -4.01 15.79 -16.53
N ILE A 459 -3.08 16.72 -16.51
CA ILE A 459 -2.47 17.30 -17.72
C ILE A 459 -1.71 16.22 -18.48
N MET A 460 -0.91 15.40 -17.80
CA MET A 460 -0.16 14.31 -18.44
C MET A 460 -1.07 13.23 -19.01
N SER A 461 -2.18 12.90 -18.34
CA SER A 461 -3.20 11.97 -18.86
C SER A 461 -3.88 12.54 -20.11
N VAL A 462 -4.19 13.82 -20.13
CA VAL A 462 -4.76 14.49 -21.32
C VAL A 462 -3.76 14.50 -22.47
N ILE A 463 -2.49 14.81 -22.20
CA ILE A 463 -1.42 14.79 -23.22
C ILE A 463 -1.20 13.37 -23.74
N ALA A 464 -1.10 12.37 -22.88
CA ALA A 464 -0.94 10.97 -23.27
C ALA A 464 -2.15 10.44 -24.06
N ASN A 465 -3.37 10.78 -23.65
CA ASN A 465 -4.58 10.47 -24.42
C ASN A 465 -4.58 11.14 -25.78
N PHE A 466 -4.15 12.39 -25.84
CA PHE A 466 -4.04 13.13 -27.10
C PHE A 466 -2.96 12.54 -28.00
N GLU A 467 -1.77 12.22 -27.45
CA GLU A 467 -0.69 11.53 -28.19
C GLU A 467 -1.10 10.18 -28.72
N ASN A 468 -1.80 9.37 -27.91
CA ASN A 468 -2.19 8.02 -28.27
C ASN A 468 -3.41 7.93 -29.21
N ASN A 469 -4.36 8.87 -29.08
CA ASN A 469 -5.64 8.80 -29.79
C ASN A 469 -5.76 9.80 -30.96
N SER A 470 -4.97 10.90 -30.96
CA SER A 470 -5.08 11.97 -31.96
C SER A 470 -3.95 12.00 -32.96
N PHE A 471 -2.83 11.34 -32.68
CA PHE A 471 -1.75 11.21 -33.65
C PHE A 471 -1.77 9.82 -34.26
N PRO A 472 -2.10 9.70 -35.55
CA PRO A 472 -1.99 8.44 -36.26
C PRO A 472 -0.56 7.91 -36.15
N ASN A 473 -0.43 6.57 -36.09
CA ASN A 473 0.88 5.93 -36.15
C ASN A 473 1.53 6.23 -37.51
N VAL A 474 2.29 7.32 -37.58
CA VAL A 474 2.93 7.81 -38.82
C VAL A 474 3.97 6.83 -39.37
N SER A 475 4.47 5.89 -38.55
CA SER A 475 5.36 4.83 -39.05
C SER A 475 4.66 3.87 -40.02
N ALA A 476 3.35 3.69 -39.89
CA ALA A 476 2.55 2.91 -40.83
C ALA A 476 2.41 3.60 -42.22
N TRP A 477 2.62 4.90 -42.28
CA TRP A 477 2.48 5.65 -43.53
C TRP A 477 3.69 5.52 -44.48
N SER A 478 4.82 5.04 -43.96
CA SER A 478 5.98 4.66 -44.79
C SER A 478 5.69 3.48 -45.72
N GLN A 479 4.59 2.75 -45.46
CA GLN A 479 4.15 1.63 -46.33
C GLN A 479 3.55 2.08 -47.67
N TYR A 480 3.21 3.36 -47.83
CA TYR A 480 2.73 3.93 -49.10
C TYR A 480 3.87 4.25 -50.08
N SER A 481 4.91 3.42 -50.09
CA SER A 481 6.08 3.58 -50.96
C SER A 481 5.77 3.39 -52.48
N GLY A 482 4.60 2.82 -52.84
CA GLY A 482 4.13 2.65 -54.19
C GLY A 482 3.34 3.82 -54.81
N GLU A 483 3.02 4.82 -53.99
CA GLU A 483 2.21 5.97 -54.42
C GLU A 483 3.01 7.01 -55.23
N SER A 484 2.27 7.89 -55.95
CA SER A 484 2.87 8.95 -56.75
C SER A 484 3.80 9.85 -55.93
N TRP A 485 4.78 10.50 -56.61
CA TRP A 485 5.72 11.41 -55.92
C TRP A 485 5.02 12.55 -55.18
N TYR A 486 3.85 12.97 -55.66
CA TYR A 486 3.03 14.01 -55.02
C TYR A 486 2.43 13.53 -53.70
N THR A 487 1.91 12.32 -53.66
CA THR A 487 1.37 11.67 -52.47
C THR A 487 2.46 11.51 -51.40
N LYS A 488 3.67 11.11 -51.81
CA LYS A 488 4.84 11.00 -50.93
C LYS A 488 5.22 12.34 -50.33
N LEU A 489 5.18 13.41 -51.09
CA LEU A 489 5.50 14.77 -50.66
C LEU A 489 4.46 15.30 -49.66
N LEU A 490 3.18 15.02 -49.93
CA LEU A 490 2.08 15.37 -49.03
C LEU A 490 2.19 14.63 -47.68
N ILE A 491 2.40 13.32 -47.72
CA ILE A 491 2.60 12.46 -46.55
C ILE A 491 3.81 12.96 -45.74
N ALA A 492 4.94 13.23 -46.38
CA ALA A 492 6.13 13.75 -45.71
C ALA A 492 5.88 15.11 -45.02
N SER A 493 5.10 15.99 -45.67
CA SER A 493 4.72 17.31 -45.10
C SER A 493 3.82 17.15 -43.87
N VAL A 494 2.84 16.22 -43.94
CA VAL A 494 1.96 15.92 -42.81
C VAL A 494 2.75 15.30 -41.64
N ILE A 495 3.65 14.34 -41.93
CA ILE A 495 4.54 13.74 -40.93
C ILE A 495 5.40 14.81 -40.24
N LYS A 496 5.99 15.72 -41.04
CA LYS A 496 6.79 16.83 -40.52
C LYS A 496 5.96 17.75 -39.59
N CYS A 497 4.72 18.02 -39.98
CA CYS A 497 3.79 18.82 -39.19
C CYS A 497 3.45 18.14 -37.85
N ILE A 498 3.11 16.85 -37.89
CA ILE A 498 2.79 16.03 -36.71
C ILE A 498 4.00 15.96 -35.76
N ASN A 499 5.19 15.70 -36.29
CA ASN A 499 6.42 15.69 -35.49
C ASN A 499 6.74 17.07 -34.89
N GLY A 500 6.46 18.14 -35.61
CA GLY A 500 6.56 19.51 -35.09
C GLY A 500 5.64 19.76 -33.89
N TYR A 501 4.40 19.28 -33.95
CA TYR A 501 3.46 19.35 -32.82
C TYR A 501 3.89 18.47 -31.65
N LYS A 502 4.36 17.24 -31.90
CA LYS A 502 4.91 16.35 -30.87
C LYS A 502 6.08 17.02 -30.13
N ASN A 503 7.01 17.62 -30.86
CA ASN A 503 8.14 18.32 -30.27
C ASN A 503 7.71 19.55 -29.44
N LYS A 504 6.72 20.30 -29.91
CA LYS A 504 6.13 21.41 -29.14
C LYS A 504 5.48 20.94 -27.85
N LEU A 505 4.70 19.86 -27.89
CA LEU A 505 4.08 19.27 -26.70
C LEU A 505 5.13 18.76 -25.72
N SER A 506 6.19 18.11 -26.19
CA SER A 506 7.32 17.68 -25.35
C SER A 506 8.03 18.87 -24.70
N SER A 507 8.21 19.99 -25.41
CA SER A 507 8.79 21.22 -24.88
C SER A 507 7.90 21.86 -23.79
N ILE A 508 6.59 21.92 -24.02
CA ILE A 508 5.61 22.42 -23.04
C ILE A 508 5.60 21.53 -21.80
N ASN A 509 5.66 20.22 -21.98
CA ASN A 509 5.74 19.27 -20.87
C ASN A 509 7.01 19.48 -20.03
N SER A 510 8.17 19.63 -20.67
CA SER A 510 9.44 19.94 -20.01
C SER A 510 9.38 21.26 -19.23
N GLU A 511 8.77 22.29 -19.81
CA GLU A 511 8.61 23.59 -19.16
C GLU A 511 7.65 23.51 -17.96
N CYS A 512 6.54 22.79 -18.09
CA CYS A 512 5.63 22.53 -16.98
C CYS A 512 6.32 21.80 -15.82
N ARG A 513 7.12 20.76 -16.12
CA ARG A 513 7.95 20.06 -15.11
C ARG A 513 8.90 21.02 -14.38
N THR A 514 9.61 21.83 -15.12
CA THR A 514 10.57 22.78 -14.56
C THR A 514 9.88 23.78 -13.65
N ARG A 515 8.71 24.30 -14.05
CA ARG A 515 7.93 25.27 -13.26
C ARG A 515 7.35 24.63 -12.00
N VAL A 516 6.79 23.43 -12.09
CA VAL A 516 6.28 22.68 -10.94
C VAL A 516 7.42 22.41 -9.94
N ASN A 517 8.56 21.90 -10.40
CA ASN A 517 9.72 21.64 -9.55
C ASN A 517 10.28 22.92 -8.93
N SER A 518 10.35 24.02 -9.69
CA SER A 518 10.76 25.33 -9.17
C SER A 518 9.81 25.85 -8.10
N THR A 519 8.51 25.61 -8.26
CA THR A 519 7.49 25.99 -7.27
C THR A 519 7.65 25.17 -6.00
N PHE A 520 7.86 23.85 -6.09
CA PHE A 520 8.15 23.00 -4.93
C PHE A 520 9.43 23.40 -4.20
N ASN A 521 10.52 23.60 -4.92
CA ASN A 521 11.79 24.05 -4.35
C ASN A 521 11.66 25.44 -3.67
N ASN A 522 10.79 26.30 -4.17
CA ASN A 522 10.52 27.59 -3.55
C ASN A 522 9.63 27.46 -2.31
N ILE A 523 8.65 26.55 -2.31
CA ILE A 523 7.81 26.22 -1.15
C ILE A 523 8.68 25.63 -0.01
N GLU A 524 9.61 24.74 -0.31
CA GLU A 524 10.54 24.16 0.67
C GLU A 524 11.48 25.22 1.28
N LYS A 525 11.83 26.27 0.52
CA LYS A 525 12.66 27.39 0.99
C LYS A 525 11.90 28.47 1.78
N VAL A 526 10.57 28.43 1.75
CA VAL A 526 9.74 29.39 2.48
C VAL A 526 9.61 28.93 3.93
N ASP A 527 10.46 29.49 4.78
CA ASP A 527 10.38 29.39 6.24
C ASP A 527 8.99 29.80 6.75
N SER A 528 8.51 29.11 7.78
CA SER A 528 7.20 29.28 8.45
C SER A 528 6.82 30.71 8.85
N ARG A 529 7.77 31.67 8.74
CA ARG A 529 7.58 33.10 8.99
C ARG A 529 6.79 33.86 7.91
N TYR A 530 6.43 33.23 6.79
CA TYR A 530 5.88 33.94 5.64
C TYR A 530 4.47 33.49 5.18
N GLY A 531 3.58 33.20 6.12
CA GLY A 531 2.20 32.78 5.82
C GLY A 531 1.46 33.67 4.78
N LYS A 532 1.74 34.97 4.78
CA LYS A 532 1.17 35.90 3.77
C LYS A 532 1.69 35.70 2.35
N LYS A 533 2.87 35.08 2.17
CA LYS A 533 3.39 34.77 0.81
C LYS A 533 2.81 33.49 0.23
N ILE A 534 2.24 32.62 1.06
CA ILE A 534 1.54 31.40 0.62
C ILE A 534 0.30 31.78 -0.20
N ASP A 535 -0.44 32.80 0.21
CA ASP A 535 -1.59 33.29 -0.56
C ASP A 535 -1.19 33.77 -1.96
N THR A 536 -0.01 34.40 -2.09
CA THR A 536 0.53 34.81 -3.38
C THR A 536 0.91 33.60 -4.24
N ILE A 537 1.57 32.58 -3.66
CA ILE A 537 1.94 31.35 -4.37
C ILE A 537 0.70 30.56 -4.82
N VAL A 538 -0.34 30.51 -3.98
CA VAL A 538 -1.63 29.90 -4.35
C VAL A 538 -2.32 30.67 -5.48
N SER A 539 -2.24 32.01 -5.44
CA SER A 539 -2.72 32.88 -6.52
C SER A 539 -1.96 32.63 -7.81
N ASP A 540 -0.62 32.57 -7.75
CA ASP A 540 0.24 32.32 -8.90
C ASP A 540 0.04 30.91 -9.48
N ALA A 541 -0.14 29.91 -8.65
CA ALA A 541 -0.49 28.56 -9.09
C ALA A 541 -1.88 28.49 -9.76
N ARG A 542 -2.85 29.27 -9.25
CA ARG A 542 -4.18 29.41 -9.88
C ARG A 542 -4.10 30.15 -11.22
N THR A 543 -3.27 31.16 -11.32
CA THR A 543 -3.04 31.95 -12.54
C THR A 543 -2.32 31.11 -13.60
N LEU A 544 -1.33 30.31 -13.21
CA LEU A 544 -0.65 29.35 -14.09
C LEU A 544 -1.61 28.31 -14.64
N ARG A 545 -2.53 27.81 -13.80
CA ARG A 545 -3.61 26.92 -14.24
C ARG A 545 -4.49 27.57 -15.32
N PHE A 546 -4.81 28.82 -15.14
CA PHE A 546 -5.66 29.57 -16.10
C PHE A 546 -4.94 29.78 -17.45
N GLN A 547 -3.61 30.03 -17.42
CA GLN A 547 -2.80 30.21 -18.63
C GLN A 547 -2.50 28.91 -19.38
N ILE A 548 -2.57 27.75 -18.72
CA ILE A 548 -2.36 26.44 -19.34
C ILE A 548 -3.67 25.90 -19.93
N LEU A 549 -4.83 26.31 -19.39
CA LEU A 549 -6.14 25.81 -19.79
C LEU A 549 -6.85 26.70 -20.84
N ASN A 550 -6.34 27.90 -21.12
CA ASN A 550 -6.72 28.80 -22.20
C ASN A 550 -5.57 28.98 -23.20
#